data_52b721c971599b7f514fb6e75de3fa42
#
_entry.id   52b721c971599b7f514fb6e75de3fa42
#
_cell.length_a   1.000
_cell.length_b   1.000
_cell.length_c   1.000
_cell.angle_alpha   90.00
_cell.angle_beta   90.00
_cell.angle_gamma   90.00
#
_symmetry.space_group_name_H-M   'P 1'
#
loop_
_entity.id
_entity.type
_entity.pdbx_description
1 polymer ?
#
loop_
_entity_poly.entity_id
_entity_poly.type
_entity_poly.pdbx_seq_one_letter_code
_entity_poly.pdbx_strand_id
1 'polypeptide(L)'
;MAKNFLQQSSDEINFSKTIKNFWEEKILFLVVSVISILIFYFSAVLYEKIAGKRYKIEFSINHPTSQLFYDFSEKFSEDFVSDKSIRFSSANYIYLSFINKLDSNLTSLDNIDLFLEQSKDFIDFKVFLKEKKISPKMYFLNSKSGLIEIKDKNSNLKKFIFIYPEQLDGKNFLINYFDFSKQKTFDEFSTDMKIYVKSKIKSSEDALLIAKSIGLKKPAIIEKSFNNNPKDLFYIGTDALEARIKEYREFLTIIDNSSLINNKKSLNGLNILPFYEEYRGYPKFFYALLGLLFGFILSSLIIFFKSFLKENK
;
A
#
# COMPACT_ATOMS: atom_id res chain seq x y z
N MET A 1 -76.32 12.02 -30.35
CA MET A 1 -76.05 10.87 -29.49
C MET A 1 -74.53 10.64 -29.51
N ALA A 2 -73.80 11.10 -28.53
CA ALA A 2 -72.48 10.62 -28.11
C ALA A 2 -72.05 11.43 -26.86
N LYS A 3 -72.54 11.03 -25.71
CA LYS A 3 -72.09 11.50 -24.42
C LYS A 3 -71.40 10.30 -23.74
N ASN A 4 -70.29 10.68 -23.06
CA ASN A 4 -69.64 9.85 -22.06
C ASN A 4 -68.64 8.81 -22.55
N PHE A 5 -67.38 9.20 -22.69
CA PHE A 5 -66.23 8.36 -22.35
C PHE A 5 -65.07 9.28 -21.99
N LEU A 6 -65.16 9.99 -20.87
CA LEU A 6 -64.01 10.52 -20.15
C LEU A 6 -64.27 10.26 -18.66
N GLN A 7 -64.31 9.00 -18.30
CA GLN A 7 -64.07 8.61 -16.94
C GLN A 7 -62.54 8.65 -16.77
N GLN A 8 -62.04 9.83 -16.45
CA GLN A 8 -60.71 10.03 -15.99
C GLN A 8 -60.56 9.21 -14.70
N SER A 9 -59.84 8.10 -14.78
CA SER A 9 -59.36 7.39 -13.59
C SER A 9 -58.41 8.37 -12.87
N SER A 10 -58.94 8.99 -11.85
CA SER A 10 -58.14 9.80 -10.94
C SER A 10 -57.29 8.87 -10.07
N ASP A 11 -56.22 8.34 -10.64
CA ASP A 11 -55.13 7.73 -9.90
C ASP A 11 -54.29 8.82 -9.19
N GLU A 12 -54.88 9.95 -8.88
CA GLU A 12 -54.27 10.94 -8.00
C GLU A 12 -54.20 10.36 -6.60
N ILE A 13 -52.98 10.00 -6.20
CA ILE A 13 -52.69 9.66 -4.80
C ILE A 13 -53.18 10.82 -3.93
N ASN A 14 -54.29 10.61 -3.23
CA ASN A 14 -54.84 11.64 -2.38
C ASN A 14 -53.99 11.81 -1.15
N PHE A 15 -53.02 12.73 -1.25
CA PHE A 15 -52.04 13.02 -0.22
C PHE A 15 -52.63 13.32 1.14
N SER A 16 -53.77 14.00 1.16
CA SER A 16 -54.50 14.32 2.38
C SER A 16 -55.01 13.06 3.10
N LYS A 17 -55.53 12.10 2.34
CA LYS A 17 -55.99 10.81 2.87
C LYS A 17 -54.83 9.97 3.40
N THR A 18 -53.69 9.99 2.67
CA THR A 18 -52.46 9.30 3.10
C THR A 18 -51.95 9.88 4.43
N ILE A 19 -51.84 11.19 4.57
CA ILE A 19 -51.43 11.84 5.80
C ILE A 19 -52.37 11.49 6.96
N LYS A 20 -53.68 11.49 6.75
CA LYS A 20 -54.67 11.11 7.75
C LYS A 20 -54.46 9.67 8.22
N ASN A 21 -54.27 8.72 7.30
CA ASN A 21 -53.99 7.33 7.62
C ASN A 21 -52.69 7.18 8.46
N PHE A 22 -51.64 7.93 8.15
CA PHE A 22 -50.46 7.95 8.95
C PHE A 22 -50.71 8.48 10.37
N TRP A 23 -51.56 9.49 10.52
CA TRP A 23 -51.87 10.05 11.83
C TRP A 23 -52.75 9.07 12.67
N GLU A 24 -53.65 8.37 12.06
CA GLU A 24 -54.45 7.33 12.72
C GLU A 24 -53.60 6.16 13.20
N GLU A 25 -52.57 5.76 12.42
CA GLU A 25 -51.70 4.64 12.70
C GLU A 25 -50.34 5.06 13.36
N LYS A 26 -50.28 6.24 13.96
CA LYS A 26 -49.03 6.80 14.58
C LYS A 26 -48.39 5.88 15.62
N ILE A 27 -49.17 5.09 16.34
CA ILE A 27 -48.67 4.14 17.34
C ILE A 27 -47.92 2.99 16.63
N LEU A 28 -48.53 2.44 15.59
CA LEU A 28 -47.88 1.39 14.77
C LEU A 28 -46.58 1.90 14.16
N PHE A 29 -46.61 3.10 13.61
CA PHE A 29 -45.43 3.76 13.06
C PHE A 29 -44.32 3.87 14.10
N LEU A 30 -44.61 4.36 15.31
CA LEU A 30 -43.65 4.52 16.41
C LEU A 30 -43.10 3.17 16.87
N VAL A 31 -43.97 2.16 17.04
CA VAL A 31 -43.55 0.81 17.47
C VAL A 31 -42.62 0.17 16.45
N VAL A 32 -42.96 0.20 15.15
CA VAL A 32 -42.11 -0.38 14.09
C VAL A 32 -40.77 0.35 14.03
N SER A 33 -40.77 1.67 14.15
CA SER A 33 -39.51 2.46 14.14
C SER A 33 -38.62 2.11 15.33
N VAL A 34 -39.15 2.02 16.55
CA VAL A 34 -38.41 1.64 17.74
C VAL A 34 -37.84 0.24 17.64
N ILE A 35 -38.62 -0.74 17.17
CA ILE A 35 -38.18 -2.11 16.97
C ILE A 35 -37.03 -2.13 15.94
N SER A 36 -37.16 -1.41 14.84
CA SER A 36 -36.11 -1.32 13.82
C SER A 36 -34.80 -0.71 14.37
N ILE A 37 -34.90 0.35 15.15
CA ILE A 37 -33.74 0.95 15.83
C ILE A 37 -33.06 -0.09 16.73
N LEU A 38 -33.82 -0.83 17.53
CA LEU A 38 -33.27 -1.86 18.41
C LEU A 38 -32.61 -2.99 17.63
N ILE A 39 -33.22 -3.48 16.56
CA ILE A 39 -32.65 -4.53 15.72
C ILE A 39 -31.31 -4.08 15.12
N PHE A 40 -31.26 -2.89 14.52
CA PHE A 40 -30.03 -2.38 13.93
C PHE A 40 -28.95 -2.13 14.98
N TYR A 41 -29.31 -1.57 16.13
CA TYR A 41 -28.38 -1.35 17.23
C TYR A 41 -27.79 -2.66 17.78
N PHE A 42 -28.63 -3.64 18.07
CA PHE A 42 -28.17 -4.94 18.55
C PHE A 42 -27.40 -5.71 17.49
N SER A 43 -27.78 -5.62 16.21
CA SER A 43 -27.02 -6.20 15.12
C SER A 43 -25.63 -5.60 15.00
N ALA A 44 -25.50 -4.29 15.20
CA ALA A 44 -24.20 -3.62 15.21
C ALA A 44 -23.31 -4.08 16.39
N VAL A 45 -23.90 -4.19 17.60
CA VAL A 45 -23.17 -4.67 18.77
C VAL A 45 -22.74 -6.13 18.60
N LEU A 46 -23.62 -6.96 18.03
CA LEU A 46 -23.30 -8.37 17.77
C LEU A 46 -22.23 -8.50 16.69
N TYR A 47 -22.31 -7.70 15.63
CA TYR A 47 -21.29 -7.66 14.58
C TYR A 47 -19.93 -7.24 15.14
N GLU A 48 -19.88 -6.19 15.96
CA GLU A 48 -18.64 -5.73 16.61
C GLU A 48 -18.04 -6.83 17.51
N LYS A 49 -18.90 -7.57 18.24
CA LYS A 49 -18.46 -8.69 19.08
C LYS A 49 -17.91 -9.87 18.28
N ILE A 50 -18.50 -10.15 17.11
CA ILE A 50 -18.08 -11.28 16.24
C ILE A 50 -16.86 -10.89 15.39
N ALA A 51 -16.90 -9.71 14.75
CA ALA A 51 -15.86 -9.25 13.84
C ALA A 51 -14.62 -8.72 14.59
N GLY A 52 -14.74 -8.40 15.88
CA GLY A 52 -13.72 -7.73 16.67
C GLY A 52 -13.60 -6.24 16.34
N LYS A 53 -13.04 -5.49 17.27
CA LYS A 53 -12.73 -4.08 17.04
C LYS A 53 -11.52 -3.95 16.14
N ARG A 54 -11.54 -2.96 15.28
CA ARG A 54 -10.44 -2.63 14.38
C ARG A 54 -10.00 -1.20 14.61
N TYR A 55 -8.73 -1.01 14.49
CA TYR A 55 -8.08 0.28 14.60
C TYR A 55 -7.42 0.65 13.28
N LYS A 56 -7.19 1.93 13.08
CA LYS A 56 -6.57 2.49 11.89
C LYS A 56 -5.47 3.44 12.34
N ILE A 57 -4.27 3.25 11.80
CA ILE A 57 -3.16 4.18 11.91
C ILE A 57 -2.91 4.79 10.55
N GLU A 58 -2.90 6.12 10.47
CA GLU A 58 -2.43 6.86 9.30
C GLU A 58 -1.02 7.37 9.58
N PHE A 59 -0.10 7.15 8.64
CA PHE A 59 1.26 7.60 8.77
C PHE A 59 1.87 7.95 7.41
N SER A 60 2.96 8.68 7.43
CA SER A 60 3.77 8.98 6.27
C SER A 60 5.19 8.54 6.51
N ILE A 61 5.90 8.20 5.46
CA ILE A 61 7.32 7.88 5.54
C ILE A 61 8.09 9.13 5.21
N ASN A 62 8.96 9.54 6.14
CA ASN A 62 9.93 10.58 5.85
C ASN A 62 11.05 9.97 5.02
N HIS A 63 11.26 10.52 3.84
CA HIS A 63 12.31 10.06 2.96
C HIS A 63 13.67 10.61 3.43
N PRO A 64 14.72 9.79 3.46
CA PRO A 64 16.05 10.29 3.75
C PRO A 64 16.45 11.33 2.71
N THR A 65 17.25 12.29 3.10
CA THR A 65 17.84 13.22 2.14
C THR A 65 18.67 12.42 1.13
N SER A 66 18.64 12.83 -0.12
CA SER A 66 19.37 12.18 -1.21
C SER A 66 20.89 12.04 -0.97
N GLN A 67 21.41 12.71 0.03
CA GLN A 67 22.85 12.70 0.37
C GLN A 67 23.38 11.29 0.68
N LEU A 68 22.58 10.43 1.25
CA LEU A 68 22.93 9.05 1.53
C LEU A 68 23.22 8.24 0.26
N PHE A 69 22.51 8.59 -0.80
CA PHE A 69 22.65 7.97 -2.11
C PHE A 69 23.58 8.76 -3.03
N TYR A 70 23.97 9.98 -2.61
CA TYR A 70 24.84 10.86 -3.40
C TYR A 70 26.25 10.29 -3.53
N ASP A 71 26.87 9.88 -2.43
CA ASP A 71 28.18 9.23 -2.43
C ASP A 71 28.17 7.93 -3.25
N PHE A 72 27.02 7.26 -3.26
CA PHE A 72 26.79 6.07 -4.05
C PHE A 72 26.65 6.41 -5.54
N SER A 73 25.94 7.49 -5.86
CA SER A 73 25.65 7.90 -7.23
C SER A 73 26.83 8.61 -7.88
N GLU A 74 27.66 9.32 -7.12
CA GLU A 74 28.83 10.02 -7.63
C GLU A 74 29.82 9.03 -8.23
N LYS A 75 30.08 7.92 -7.54
CA LYS A 75 30.92 6.82 -8.04
C LYS A 75 30.31 6.04 -9.20
N PHE A 76 28.98 6.06 -9.32
CA PHE A 76 28.28 5.43 -10.45
C PHE A 76 28.07 6.37 -11.64
N SER A 77 27.98 7.69 -11.41
CA SER A 77 27.59 8.65 -12.44
C SER A 77 28.65 8.82 -13.53
N GLU A 78 29.92 8.73 -13.19
CA GLU A 78 31.00 8.91 -14.16
C GLU A 78 31.00 7.82 -15.25
N ASP A 79 30.66 6.59 -14.88
CA ASP A 79 30.57 5.47 -15.83
C ASP A 79 29.25 5.39 -16.59
N PHE A 80 28.18 5.94 -16.01
CA PHE A 80 26.82 5.85 -16.55
C PHE A 80 26.41 7.01 -17.47
N VAL A 81 27.19 8.10 -17.46
CA VAL A 81 26.91 9.27 -18.32
C VAL A 81 27.04 8.94 -19.81
N SER A 82 27.81 7.92 -20.15
CA SER A 82 27.99 7.51 -21.56
C SER A 82 26.84 6.68 -22.13
N ASP A 83 25.98 6.10 -21.29
CA ASP A 83 24.84 5.30 -21.74
C ASP A 83 23.54 6.12 -21.71
N LYS A 84 23.22 6.77 -22.83
CA LYS A 84 21.96 7.50 -23.01
C LYS A 84 20.70 6.63 -22.88
N SER A 85 20.83 5.30 -22.92
CA SER A 85 19.70 4.37 -22.82
C SER A 85 19.33 4.05 -21.37
N ILE A 86 20.26 4.19 -20.44
CA ILE A 86 20.03 3.99 -19.01
C ILE A 86 20.45 5.27 -18.32
N ARG A 87 19.53 6.24 -18.25
CA ARG A 87 19.73 7.45 -17.44
C ARG A 87 19.74 7.11 -15.94
N PHE A 88 20.72 6.35 -15.51
CA PHE A 88 21.11 6.25 -14.10
C PHE A 88 21.79 7.54 -13.62
N SER A 89 21.63 8.60 -14.37
CA SER A 89 22.36 9.85 -14.22
C SER A 89 21.95 10.69 -13.02
N SER A 90 21.35 10.10 -12.00
CA SER A 90 21.17 10.88 -10.79
C SER A 90 21.02 9.96 -9.57
N ALA A 91 21.59 10.41 -8.44
CA ALA A 91 21.27 9.92 -7.11
C ALA A 91 19.77 9.65 -6.91
N ASN A 92 18.94 10.42 -7.62
CA ASN A 92 17.50 10.28 -7.65
C ASN A 92 17.01 8.92 -8.19
N TYR A 93 17.67 8.31 -9.17
CA TYR A 93 17.19 7.02 -9.69
C TYR A 93 17.45 5.88 -8.71
N ILE A 94 18.67 5.83 -8.16
CA ILE A 94 19.04 4.83 -7.15
C ILE A 94 18.15 4.99 -5.92
N TYR A 95 17.95 6.22 -5.50
CA TYR A 95 17.03 6.57 -4.44
C TYR A 95 15.59 6.14 -4.73
N LEU A 96 15.03 6.49 -5.89
CA LEU A 96 13.69 6.11 -6.28
C LEU A 96 13.52 4.59 -6.40
N SER A 97 14.55 3.89 -6.90
CA SER A 97 14.55 2.43 -6.95
C SER A 97 14.49 1.82 -5.55
N PHE A 98 15.28 2.34 -4.61
CA PHE A 98 15.24 1.92 -3.21
C PHE A 98 13.88 2.18 -2.57
N ILE A 99 13.32 3.39 -2.73
CA ILE A 99 12.02 3.76 -2.17
C ILE A 99 10.90 2.89 -2.75
N ASN A 100 10.87 2.69 -4.06
CA ASN A 100 9.86 1.82 -4.68
C ASN A 100 9.94 0.38 -4.16
N LYS A 101 11.15 -0.11 -3.91
CA LYS A 101 11.36 -1.44 -3.33
C LYS A 101 10.91 -1.50 -1.87
N LEU A 102 11.18 -0.44 -1.10
CA LEU A 102 10.69 -0.30 0.28
C LEU A 102 9.17 -0.31 0.35
N ASP A 103 8.51 0.47 -0.50
CA ASP A 103 7.05 0.52 -0.58
C ASP A 103 6.47 -0.86 -0.94
N SER A 104 7.08 -1.55 -1.90
CA SER A 104 6.70 -2.92 -2.27
C SER A 104 6.86 -3.88 -1.10
N ASN A 105 7.96 -3.79 -0.36
CA ASN A 105 8.20 -4.64 0.80
C ASN A 105 7.24 -4.33 1.96
N LEU A 106 6.92 -3.05 2.18
CA LEU A 106 5.97 -2.63 3.21
C LEU A 106 4.55 -3.12 2.94
N THR A 107 4.11 -3.07 1.69
CA THR A 107 2.75 -3.47 1.31
C THR A 107 2.59 -4.97 1.05
N SER A 108 3.69 -5.72 1.06
CA SER A 108 3.70 -7.16 0.81
C SER A 108 3.11 -7.96 1.97
N LEU A 109 2.04 -8.70 1.71
CA LEU A 109 1.45 -9.61 2.69
C LEU A 109 2.38 -10.80 3.03
N ASP A 110 3.22 -11.22 2.10
CA ASP A 110 4.23 -12.25 2.33
C ASP A 110 5.29 -11.76 3.32
N ASN A 111 5.64 -10.49 3.29
CA ASN A 111 6.56 -9.90 4.24
C ASN A 111 5.95 -9.76 5.63
N ILE A 112 4.65 -9.46 5.73
CA ILE A 112 3.93 -9.44 7.02
C ILE A 112 3.92 -10.85 7.64
N ASP A 113 3.66 -11.86 6.83
CA ASP A 113 3.66 -13.27 7.25
C ASP A 113 5.03 -13.67 7.78
N LEU A 114 6.07 -13.44 6.99
CA LEU A 114 7.47 -13.71 7.34
C LEU A 114 7.92 -12.96 8.61
N PHE A 115 7.57 -11.68 8.72
CA PHE A 115 7.89 -10.88 9.89
C PHE A 115 7.26 -11.46 11.16
N LEU A 116 5.98 -11.82 11.12
CA LEU A 116 5.30 -12.42 12.25
C LEU A 116 5.83 -13.80 12.59
N GLU A 117 6.23 -14.60 11.62
CA GLU A 117 6.88 -15.89 11.88
C GLU A 117 8.21 -15.72 12.63
N GLN A 118 9.03 -14.78 12.22
CA GLN A 118 10.36 -14.53 12.79
C GLN A 118 10.34 -13.75 14.10
N SER A 119 9.35 -12.86 14.29
CA SER A 119 9.22 -12.07 15.50
C SER A 119 8.88 -12.94 16.71
N LYS A 120 9.50 -12.67 17.86
CA LYS A 120 9.12 -13.28 19.14
C LYS A 120 7.99 -12.53 19.84
N ASP A 121 7.68 -11.36 19.36
CA ASP A 121 6.63 -10.49 19.88
C ASP A 121 5.24 -10.85 19.33
N PHE A 122 4.23 -10.08 19.69
CA PHE A 122 2.84 -10.20 19.20
C PHE A 122 2.20 -11.56 19.52
N ILE A 123 2.50 -12.10 20.70
CA ILE A 123 2.05 -13.45 21.15
C ILE A 123 0.53 -13.54 21.12
N ASP A 124 -0.17 -12.55 21.66
CA ASP A 124 -1.65 -12.54 21.73
C ASP A 124 -2.28 -12.60 20.33
N PHE A 125 -1.71 -11.87 19.40
CA PHE A 125 -2.18 -11.92 18.01
C PHE A 125 -1.89 -13.27 17.35
N LYS A 126 -0.72 -13.85 17.60
CA LYS A 126 -0.39 -15.20 17.09
C LYS A 126 -1.29 -16.28 17.67
N VAL A 127 -1.59 -16.19 18.97
CA VAL A 127 -2.55 -17.10 19.64
C VAL A 127 -3.92 -16.94 19.01
N PHE A 128 -4.39 -15.71 18.84
CA PHE A 128 -5.65 -15.41 18.15
C PHE A 128 -5.71 -16.02 16.75
N LEU A 129 -4.66 -15.86 15.94
CA LEU A 129 -4.60 -16.46 14.61
C LEU A 129 -4.60 -17.99 14.64
N LYS A 130 -3.89 -18.58 15.58
CA LYS A 130 -3.84 -20.04 15.76
C LYS A 130 -5.21 -20.61 16.15
N GLU A 131 -5.92 -19.97 17.06
CA GLU A 131 -7.29 -20.34 17.43
C GLU A 131 -8.26 -20.26 16.25
N LYS A 132 -8.09 -19.26 15.39
CA LYS A 132 -8.87 -19.11 14.15
C LYS A 132 -8.41 -20.04 13.03
N LYS A 133 -7.28 -20.73 13.17
CA LYS A 133 -6.64 -21.59 12.15
C LYS A 133 -6.39 -20.83 10.83
N ILE A 134 -5.94 -19.60 10.93
CA ILE A 134 -5.72 -18.70 9.80
C ILE A 134 -4.26 -18.22 9.85
N SER A 135 -3.56 -18.19 8.69
CA SER A 135 -2.24 -17.55 8.62
C SER A 135 -2.36 -16.03 8.69
N PRO A 136 -1.31 -15.30 9.12
CA PRO A 136 -1.29 -13.84 9.11
C PRO A 136 -1.65 -13.27 7.74
N LYS A 137 -1.05 -13.78 6.67
CA LYS A 137 -1.34 -13.39 5.29
C LYS A 137 -2.83 -13.49 4.95
N MET A 138 -3.43 -14.64 5.23
CA MET A 138 -4.86 -14.86 4.96
C MET A 138 -5.75 -13.99 5.84
N TYR A 139 -5.34 -13.73 7.08
CA TYR A 139 -6.07 -12.82 7.95
C TYR A 139 -6.12 -11.41 7.38
N PHE A 140 -4.96 -10.84 7.03
CA PHE A 140 -4.88 -9.49 6.48
C PHE A 140 -5.60 -9.38 5.13
N LEU A 141 -5.50 -10.40 4.28
CA LEU A 141 -6.21 -10.44 2.99
C LEU A 141 -7.73 -10.45 3.16
N ASN A 142 -8.24 -11.35 3.99
CA ASN A 142 -9.69 -11.56 4.14
C ASN A 142 -10.37 -10.47 4.98
N SER A 143 -9.68 -9.94 5.98
CA SER A 143 -10.24 -8.93 6.88
C SER A 143 -10.17 -7.51 6.33
N LYS A 144 -9.66 -7.30 5.12
CA LYS A 144 -9.35 -5.97 4.57
C LYS A 144 -8.49 -5.14 5.55
N SER A 145 -7.68 -5.84 6.32
CA SER A 145 -6.67 -5.28 7.23
C SER A 145 -5.33 -5.27 6.51
N GLY A 146 -4.36 -4.58 7.07
CA GLY A 146 -3.02 -4.52 6.51
C GLY A 146 -2.61 -3.13 6.10
N LEU A 147 -1.48 -3.03 5.43
CA LEU A 147 -0.88 -1.78 5.04
C LEU A 147 -1.34 -1.40 3.62
N ILE A 148 -1.96 -0.24 3.50
CA ILE A 148 -2.51 0.27 2.24
C ILE A 148 -1.85 1.60 1.93
N GLU A 149 -1.23 1.73 0.75
CA GLU A 149 -0.74 3.02 0.26
C GLU A 149 -1.92 3.88 -0.23
N ILE A 150 -1.94 5.14 0.19
CA ILE A 150 -2.89 6.14 -0.30
C ILE A 150 -2.15 7.11 -1.21
N LYS A 151 -2.59 7.20 -2.44
CA LYS A 151 -2.11 8.23 -3.36
C LYS A 151 -2.80 9.56 -3.02
N ASP A 152 -2.09 10.43 -2.33
CA ASP A 152 -2.53 11.81 -2.13
C ASP A 152 -2.18 12.63 -3.38
N LYS A 153 -3.20 13.10 -4.09
CA LYS A 153 -3.03 13.91 -5.31
C LYS A 153 -2.36 15.26 -5.05
N ASN A 154 -2.36 15.72 -3.81
CA ASN A 154 -1.93 17.06 -3.43
C ASN A 154 -0.60 17.10 -2.66
N SER A 155 0.00 15.95 -2.35
CA SER A 155 1.26 15.90 -1.64
C SER A 155 2.25 14.95 -2.30
N ASN A 156 3.52 15.35 -2.31
CA ASN A 156 4.63 14.49 -2.74
C ASN A 156 4.97 13.41 -1.70
N LEU A 157 4.30 13.41 -0.55
CA LEU A 157 4.50 12.45 0.52
C LEU A 157 3.54 11.27 0.31
N LYS A 158 4.09 10.07 0.31
CA LYS A 158 3.30 8.85 0.33
C LYS A 158 2.70 8.66 1.71
N LYS A 159 1.37 8.53 1.74
CA LYS A 159 0.63 8.22 2.96
C LYS A 159 0.25 6.76 2.97
N PHE A 160 0.29 6.18 4.14
CA PHE A 160 -0.09 4.79 4.38
C PHE A 160 -1.15 4.70 5.46
N ILE A 161 -2.04 3.74 5.30
CA ILE A 161 -3.01 3.34 6.32
C ILE A 161 -2.68 1.92 6.74
N PHE A 162 -2.56 1.70 8.04
CA PHE A 162 -2.48 0.37 8.63
C PHE A 162 -3.76 0.08 9.40
N ILE A 163 -4.46 -0.99 9.02
CA ILE A 163 -5.69 -1.45 9.66
C ILE A 163 -5.40 -2.75 10.36
N TYR A 164 -5.72 -2.82 11.66
CA TYR A 164 -5.37 -3.95 12.50
C TYR A 164 -6.46 -4.25 13.54
N PRO A 165 -6.51 -5.49 14.08
CA PRO A 165 -7.46 -5.90 15.11
C PRO A 165 -7.01 -5.47 16.51
N GLU A 166 -7.95 -5.49 17.47
CA GLU A 166 -7.68 -5.17 18.87
C GLU A 166 -6.61 -6.07 19.53
N GLN A 167 -6.45 -7.30 19.06
CA GLN A 167 -5.47 -8.27 19.56
C GLN A 167 -4.02 -7.97 19.16
N LEU A 168 -3.82 -7.00 18.26
CA LEU A 168 -2.50 -6.60 17.81
C LEU A 168 -2.18 -5.22 18.37
N ASP A 169 -1.05 -5.07 19.04
CA ASP A 169 -0.48 -3.74 19.30
C ASP A 169 0.00 -3.13 17.98
N GLY A 170 -0.90 -2.41 17.32
CA GLY A 170 -0.68 -1.91 15.97
C GLY A 170 0.47 -0.91 15.87
N LYS A 171 0.68 -0.10 16.92
CA LYS A 171 1.77 0.87 16.96
C LYS A 171 3.13 0.17 17.00
N ASN A 172 3.27 -0.75 17.94
CA ASN A 172 4.51 -1.50 18.11
C ASN A 172 4.77 -2.40 16.90
N PHE A 173 3.71 -3.03 16.39
CA PHE A 173 3.79 -3.80 15.14
C PHE A 173 4.31 -2.95 14.00
N LEU A 174 3.74 -1.78 13.76
CA LEU A 174 4.10 -0.92 12.65
C LEU A 174 5.57 -0.48 12.71
N ILE A 175 6.05 -0.09 13.91
CA ILE A 175 7.45 0.33 14.10
C ILE A 175 8.41 -0.84 13.80
N ASN A 176 8.16 -2.00 14.38
CA ASN A 176 9.02 -3.16 14.21
C ASN A 176 8.96 -3.73 12.78
N TYR A 177 7.77 -3.74 12.19
CA TYR A 177 7.59 -4.18 10.81
C TYR A 177 8.24 -3.23 9.80
N PHE A 178 8.20 -1.92 10.07
CA PHE A 178 8.91 -0.93 9.24
C PHE A 178 10.41 -1.15 9.29
N ASP A 179 10.99 -1.36 10.49
CA ASP A 179 12.42 -1.65 10.63
C ASP A 179 12.80 -2.97 9.95
N PHE A 180 11.98 -4.00 10.06
CA PHE A 180 12.16 -5.25 9.33
C PHE A 180 12.14 -5.04 7.81
N SER A 181 11.13 -4.34 7.30
CA SER A 181 10.98 -4.07 5.87
C SER A 181 12.12 -3.21 5.32
N LYS A 182 12.57 -2.23 6.11
CA LYS A 182 13.72 -1.40 5.80
C LYS A 182 14.98 -2.24 5.67
N GLN A 183 15.28 -3.11 6.65
CA GLN A 183 16.44 -3.99 6.62
C GLN A 183 16.38 -4.94 5.41
N LYS A 184 15.25 -5.58 5.18
CA LYS A 184 15.03 -6.47 4.03
C LYS A 184 15.26 -5.75 2.71
N THR A 185 14.74 -4.52 2.57
CA THR A 185 14.94 -3.71 1.37
C THR A 185 16.41 -3.43 1.11
N PHE A 186 17.18 -3.16 2.16
CA PHE A 186 18.61 -2.96 2.05
C PHE A 186 19.35 -4.20 1.57
N ASP A 187 19.04 -5.35 2.17
CA ASP A 187 19.69 -6.61 1.82
C ASP A 187 19.44 -6.98 0.36
N GLU A 188 18.20 -6.83 -0.07
CA GLU A 188 17.79 -7.06 -1.46
C GLU A 188 18.43 -6.05 -2.42
N PHE A 189 18.39 -4.76 -2.07
CA PHE A 189 18.99 -3.71 -2.88
C PHE A 189 20.51 -3.89 -3.03
N SER A 190 21.20 -4.19 -1.91
CA SER A 190 22.62 -4.52 -1.92
C SER A 190 22.94 -5.72 -2.80
N THR A 191 22.12 -6.74 -2.74
CA THR A 191 22.27 -7.95 -3.57
C THR A 191 22.11 -7.63 -5.06
N ASP A 192 21.09 -6.85 -5.43
CA ASP A 192 20.87 -6.42 -6.81
C ASP A 192 22.06 -5.60 -7.34
N MET A 193 22.57 -4.70 -6.50
CA MET A 193 23.74 -3.89 -6.85
C MET A 193 25.00 -4.75 -7.04
N LYS A 194 25.22 -5.74 -6.18
CA LYS A 194 26.34 -6.69 -6.33
C LYS A 194 26.25 -7.48 -7.64
N ILE A 195 25.07 -7.97 -7.96
CA ILE A 195 24.82 -8.70 -9.22
C ILE A 195 25.13 -7.80 -10.41
N TYR A 196 24.65 -6.55 -10.36
CA TYR A 196 24.87 -5.57 -11.41
C TYR A 196 26.37 -5.30 -11.62
N VAL A 197 27.10 -4.96 -10.54
CA VAL A 197 28.55 -4.69 -10.61
C VAL A 197 29.35 -5.89 -11.10
N LYS A 198 29.03 -7.09 -10.62
CA LYS A 198 29.65 -8.35 -11.11
C LYS A 198 29.43 -8.56 -12.61
N SER A 199 28.21 -8.25 -13.09
CA SER A 199 27.91 -8.30 -14.53
C SER A 199 28.78 -7.31 -15.33
N LYS A 200 28.99 -6.09 -14.81
CA LYS A 200 29.85 -5.09 -15.47
C LYS A 200 31.32 -5.49 -15.45
N ILE A 201 31.80 -6.06 -14.34
CA ILE A 201 33.16 -6.62 -14.28
C ILE A 201 33.35 -7.67 -15.37
N LYS A 202 32.45 -8.64 -15.44
CA LYS A 202 32.51 -9.72 -16.45
C LYS A 202 32.51 -9.16 -17.88
N SER A 203 31.61 -8.24 -18.19
CA SER A 203 31.55 -7.62 -19.52
C SER A 203 32.85 -6.87 -19.85
N SER A 204 33.47 -6.21 -18.88
CA SER A 204 34.74 -5.50 -19.06
C SER A 204 35.91 -6.48 -19.22
N GLU A 205 35.92 -7.60 -18.50
CA GLU A 205 36.92 -8.65 -18.64
C GLU A 205 36.84 -9.32 -20.02
N ASP A 206 35.65 -9.63 -20.52
CA ASP A 206 35.44 -10.17 -21.86
C ASP A 206 35.92 -9.18 -22.93
N ALA A 207 35.62 -7.90 -22.79
CA ALA A 207 36.11 -6.85 -23.68
C ALA A 207 37.64 -6.70 -23.63
N LEU A 208 38.22 -6.81 -22.43
CA LEU A 208 39.68 -6.76 -22.23
C LEU A 208 40.39 -7.90 -22.98
N LEU A 209 39.85 -9.09 -22.95
CA LEU A 209 40.37 -10.23 -23.72
C LEU A 209 40.39 -9.93 -25.22
N ILE A 210 39.30 -9.34 -25.75
CA ILE A 210 39.22 -8.94 -27.17
C ILE A 210 40.26 -7.87 -27.46
N ALA A 211 40.32 -6.79 -26.66
CA ALA A 211 41.26 -5.68 -26.84
C ALA A 211 42.73 -6.17 -26.83
N LYS A 212 43.09 -7.10 -25.94
CA LYS A 212 44.40 -7.73 -25.87
C LYS A 212 44.71 -8.57 -27.13
N SER A 213 43.75 -9.30 -27.62
CA SER A 213 43.92 -10.15 -28.82
C SER A 213 44.19 -9.34 -30.09
N ILE A 214 43.65 -8.12 -30.18
CA ILE A 214 43.89 -7.22 -31.32
C ILE A 214 45.00 -6.18 -31.07
N GLY A 215 45.62 -6.21 -29.91
CA GLY A 215 46.74 -5.30 -29.55
C GLY A 215 46.30 -3.85 -29.28
N LEU A 216 45.03 -3.59 -28.97
CA LEU A 216 44.47 -2.27 -28.81
C LEU A 216 44.75 -1.75 -27.39
N LYS A 217 45.81 -0.97 -27.21
CA LYS A 217 46.21 -0.40 -25.89
C LYS A 217 45.41 0.86 -25.53
N LYS A 218 45.19 1.74 -26.49
CA LYS A 218 44.51 3.03 -26.32
C LYS A 218 43.17 3.02 -27.05
N PRO A 219 42.24 3.92 -26.70
CA PRO A 219 40.99 4.02 -27.39
C PRO A 219 41.18 4.18 -28.91
N ALA A 220 40.44 3.37 -29.68
CA ALA A 220 40.38 3.60 -31.11
C ALA A 220 39.60 4.89 -31.33
N ILE A 221 40.12 5.81 -32.13
CA ILE A 221 39.38 7.02 -32.50
C ILE A 221 38.27 6.61 -33.46
N ILE A 222 37.07 6.38 -32.94
CA ILE A 222 35.90 6.13 -33.71
C ILE A 222 35.01 7.38 -33.59
N GLU A 223 34.82 8.08 -34.68
CA GLU A 223 33.92 9.27 -34.76
C GLU A 223 32.46 8.96 -34.45
N LYS A 224 32.10 7.72 -34.29
CA LYS A 224 30.75 7.31 -33.89
C LYS A 224 30.64 7.26 -32.37
N SER A 225 29.67 8.00 -31.84
CA SER A 225 29.22 7.86 -30.47
C SER A 225 29.22 6.41 -30.07
N PHE A 226 30.06 6.03 -29.08
CA PHE A 226 30.03 4.71 -28.47
C PHE A 226 28.61 4.46 -27.95
N ASN A 227 27.83 3.70 -28.69
CA ASN A 227 26.68 3.07 -28.08
C ASN A 227 27.26 2.09 -27.07
N ASN A 228 26.86 2.17 -25.82
CA ASN A 228 27.30 1.28 -24.74
C ASN A 228 26.83 -0.15 -24.94
N ASN A 229 26.93 -0.64 -26.19
CA ASN A 229 26.76 -2.03 -26.50
C ASN A 229 27.94 -2.78 -25.85
N PRO A 230 27.71 -3.77 -24.99
CA PRO A 230 28.79 -4.59 -24.41
C PRO A 230 29.73 -5.16 -25.48
N LYS A 231 29.25 -5.31 -26.73
CA LYS A 231 30.04 -5.78 -27.87
C LYS A 231 31.08 -4.76 -28.38
N ASP A 232 30.90 -3.48 -28.06
CA ASP A 232 31.78 -2.42 -28.54
C ASP A 232 32.74 -1.91 -27.43
N LEU A 233 32.66 -2.46 -26.24
CA LEU A 233 33.43 -2.05 -25.07
C LEU A 233 34.95 -2.19 -25.29
N PHE A 234 35.39 -3.17 -26.09
CA PHE A 234 36.84 -3.38 -26.35
C PHE A 234 37.51 -2.22 -27.09
N TYR A 235 36.74 -1.36 -27.79
CA TYR A 235 37.27 -0.18 -28.47
C TYR A 235 37.89 0.89 -27.54
N ILE A 236 37.59 0.87 -26.24
CA ILE A 236 38.15 1.79 -25.28
C ILE A 236 39.63 1.45 -24.94
N GLY A 237 40.10 0.29 -25.34
CA GLY A 237 41.49 -0.16 -25.16
C GLY A 237 41.78 -0.81 -23.82
N THR A 238 42.93 -1.53 -23.75
CA THR A 238 43.27 -2.33 -22.56
C THR A 238 43.46 -1.51 -21.33
N ASP A 239 44.14 -0.33 -21.44
CA ASP A 239 44.50 0.50 -20.29
C ASP A 239 43.22 1.03 -19.57
N ALA A 240 42.22 1.47 -20.36
CA ALA A 240 40.97 1.96 -19.81
C ALA A 240 40.10 0.82 -19.25
N LEU A 241 40.10 -0.36 -19.88
CA LEU A 241 39.37 -1.53 -19.40
C LEU A 241 39.92 -2.06 -18.07
N GLU A 242 41.27 -2.11 -17.93
CA GLU A 242 41.88 -2.51 -16.67
C GLU A 242 41.61 -1.52 -15.52
N ALA A 243 41.63 -0.23 -15.81
CA ALA A 243 41.24 0.80 -14.85
C ALA A 243 39.80 0.64 -14.41
N ARG A 244 38.89 0.42 -15.36
CA ARG A 244 37.46 0.23 -15.13
C ARG A 244 37.14 -1.04 -14.31
N ILE A 245 37.84 -2.15 -14.61
CA ILE A 245 37.69 -3.39 -13.84
C ILE A 245 38.13 -3.18 -12.39
N LYS A 246 39.27 -2.48 -12.21
CA LYS A 246 39.79 -2.14 -10.87
C LYS A 246 38.77 -1.31 -10.08
N GLU A 247 38.24 -0.29 -10.69
CA GLU A 247 37.22 0.59 -10.09
C GLU A 247 35.94 -0.19 -9.69
N TYR A 248 35.42 -1.06 -10.55
CA TYR A 248 34.27 -1.90 -10.21
C TYR A 248 34.57 -2.86 -9.06
N ARG A 249 35.76 -3.41 -8.98
CA ARG A 249 36.20 -4.29 -7.88
C ARG A 249 36.28 -3.53 -6.56
N GLU A 250 36.85 -2.32 -6.58
CA GLU A 250 36.88 -1.43 -5.42
C GLU A 250 35.45 -1.10 -4.97
N PHE A 251 34.58 -0.83 -5.92
CA PHE A 251 33.19 -0.57 -5.63
C PHE A 251 32.47 -1.78 -5.03
N LEU A 252 32.72 -2.98 -5.55
CA LEU A 252 32.19 -4.22 -4.95
C LEU A 252 32.65 -4.37 -3.50
N THR A 253 33.92 -4.05 -3.21
CA THR A 253 34.45 -4.05 -1.85
C THR A 253 33.77 -3.01 -0.96
N ILE A 254 33.43 -1.85 -1.51
CA ILE A 254 32.64 -0.83 -0.80
C ILE A 254 31.24 -1.35 -0.49
N ILE A 255 30.56 -2.01 -1.44
CA ILE A 255 29.26 -2.63 -1.18
C ILE A 255 29.36 -3.72 -0.12
N ASP A 256 30.41 -4.54 -0.15
CA ASP A 256 30.61 -5.64 0.80
C ASP A 256 30.97 -5.14 2.21
N ASN A 257 31.80 -4.10 2.29
CA ASN A 257 32.27 -3.51 3.54
C ASN A 257 31.39 -2.34 4.00
N SER A 258 30.41 -1.95 3.16
CA SER A 258 29.74 -0.69 3.43
C SER A 258 28.95 -0.79 4.71
N SER A 259 29.41 0.03 5.61
CA SER A 259 28.65 0.75 6.59
C SER A 259 27.25 1.23 6.12
N LEU A 260 26.91 1.20 4.86
CA LEU A 260 25.52 1.32 4.37
C LEU A 260 24.64 0.23 5.00
N ILE A 261 25.14 -1.00 5.10
CA ILE A 261 24.43 -2.13 5.73
C ILE A 261 24.55 -2.06 7.26
N ASN A 262 25.71 -1.64 7.77
CA ASN A 262 25.99 -1.62 9.21
C ASN A 262 25.72 -0.27 9.89
N ASN A 263 25.58 0.82 9.16
CA ASN A 263 25.31 2.13 9.73
C ASN A 263 23.81 2.36 9.93
N LYS A 264 23.29 1.88 11.06
CA LYS A 264 21.99 2.33 11.59
C LYS A 264 21.85 3.86 11.55
N LYS A 265 22.95 4.62 11.60
CA LYS A 265 22.96 6.09 11.49
C LYS A 265 22.58 6.61 10.11
N SER A 266 22.95 5.92 9.03
CA SER A 266 22.64 6.40 7.68
C SER A 266 21.16 6.31 7.32
N LEU A 267 20.41 5.49 8.04
CA LEU A 267 18.97 5.31 7.91
C LEU A 267 18.15 6.13 8.91
N ASN A 268 18.81 6.91 9.77
CA ASN A 268 18.09 7.72 10.77
C ASN A 268 17.16 8.78 10.17
N GLY A 269 17.35 9.13 8.89
CA GLY A 269 16.41 9.98 8.15
C GLY A 269 15.16 9.27 7.63
N LEU A 270 15.19 7.93 7.56
CA LEU A 270 14.06 7.13 7.07
C LEU A 270 13.22 6.67 8.25
N ASN A 271 12.26 7.46 8.66
CA ASN A 271 11.43 7.23 9.82
C ASN A 271 9.95 7.35 9.46
N ILE A 272 9.12 6.66 10.25
CA ILE A 272 7.69 6.90 10.28
C ILE A 272 7.44 8.25 10.96
N LEU A 273 6.75 9.15 10.27
CA LEU A 273 6.29 10.40 10.85
C LEU A 273 5.20 10.13 11.90
N PRO A 274 4.95 11.08 12.82
CA PRO A 274 3.90 10.95 13.80
C PRO A 274 2.59 10.51 13.15
N PHE A 275 1.94 9.54 13.75
CA PHE A 275 0.74 8.92 13.24
C PHE A 275 -0.45 9.20 14.14
N TYR A 276 -1.61 9.22 13.52
CA TYR A 276 -2.89 9.33 14.20
C TYR A 276 -3.57 7.97 14.21
N GLU A 277 -3.93 7.51 15.41
CA GLU A 277 -4.64 6.26 15.61
C GLU A 277 -6.12 6.54 15.90
N GLU A 278 -7.01 5.91 15.17
CA GLU A 278 -8.44 6.02 15.38
C GLU A 278 -9.14 4.66 15.36
N TYR A 279 -10.22 4.56 16.11
CA TYR A 279 -11.11 3.40 16.03
C TYR A 279 -11.84 3.39 14.68
N ARG A 280 -11.73 2.30 13.95
CA ARG A 280 -12.40 2.11 12.66
C ARG A 280 -13.74 1.41 12.86
N GLY A 281 -14.68 2.10 13.42
CA GLY A 281 -16.07 1.65 13.52
C GLY A 281 -17.00 2.80 13.25
N TYR A 282 -18.17 2.50 12.73
CA TYR A 282 -19.21 3.54 12.71
C TYR A 282 -19.71 3.74 14.13
N PRO A 283 -19.92 4.98 14.56
CA PRO A 283 -20.50 5.23 15.88
C PRO A 283 -21.85 4.53 15.97
N LYS A 284 -22.15 3.94 17.14
CA LYS A 284 -23.40 3.20 17.38
C LYS A 284 -24.64 4.00 17.02
N PHE A 285 -24.56 5.31 17.17
CA PHE A 285 -25.58 6.26 16.75
C PHE A 285 -25.92 6.14 15.23
N PHE A 286 -24.94 5.89 14.38
CA PHE A 286 -25.16 5.73 12.94
C PHE A 286 -26.06 4.53 12.62
N TYR A 287 -25.88 3.41 13.33
CA TYR A 287 -26.75 2.24 13.16
C TYR A 287 -28.16 2.51 13.69
N ALA A 288 -28.29 3.26 14.79
CA ALA A 288 -29.59 3.70 15.28
C ALA A 288 -30.31 4.59 14.25
N LEU A 289 -29.60 5.49 13.60
CA LEU A 289 -30.14 6.35 12.53
C LEU A 289 -30.58 5.52 11.31
N LEU A 290 -29.77 4.54 10.89
CA LEU A 290 -30.16 3.61 9.81
C LEU A 290 -31.39 2.81 10.19
N GLY A 291 -31.48 2.34 11.44
CA GLY A 291 -32.65 1.65 11.96
C GLY A 291 -33.91 2.51 11.94
N LEU A 292 -33.77 3.80 12.28
CA LEU A 292 -34.87 4.76 12.21
C LEU A 292 -35.35 4.97 10.77
N LEU A 293 -34.43 5.20 9.83
CA LEU A 293 -34.78 5.35 8.40
C LEU A 293 -35.45 4.09 7.85
N PHE A 294 -34.94 2.92 8.16
CA PHE A 294 -35.54 1.66 7.73
C PHE A 294 -36.89 1.43 8.37
N GLY A 295 -37.03 1.74 9.66
CA GLY A 295 -38.31 1.66 10.38
C GLY A 295 -39.38 2.59 9.79
N PHE A 296 -38.96 3.81 9.38
CA PHE A 296 -39.83 4.77 8.68
C PHE A 296 -40.33 4.19 7.35
N ILE A 297 -39.47 3.65 6.52
CA ILE A 297 -39.84 3.05 5.24
C ILE A 297 -40.78 1.85 5.46
N LEU A 298 -40.38 0.96 6.38
CA LEU A 298 -41.15 -0.27 6.65
C LEU A 298 -42.55 0.04 7.20
N SER A 299 -42.67 0.94 8.16
CA SER A 299 -43.94 1.37 8.72
C SER A 299 -44.84 2.03 7.67
N SER A 300 -44.24 2.86 6.79
CA SER A 300 -44.98 3.49 5.69
C SER A 300 -45.53 2.45 4.72
N LEU A 301 -44.76 1.43 4.37
CA LEU A 301 -45.24 0.32 3.53
C LEU A 301 -46.39 -0.46 4.20
N ILE A 302 -46.27 -0.77 5.50
CA ILE A 302 -47.31 -1.50 6.25
C ILE A 302 -48.58 -0.69 6.28
N ILE A 303 -48.55 0.61 6.56
CA ILE A 303 -49.74 1.47 6.58
C ILE A 303 -50.35 1.57 5.20
N PHE A 304 -49.56 1.68 4.15
CA PHE A 304 -50.02 1.72 2.76
C PHE A 304 -50.75 0.42 2.40
N PHE A 305 -50.16 -0.75 2.64
CA PHE A 305 -50.82 -2.04 2.39
C PHE A 305 -52.09 -2.24 3.21
N LYS A 306 -52.07 -1.83 4.49
CA LYS A 306 -53.26 -1.90 5.34
C LYS A 306 -54.40 -1.02 4.80
N SER A 307 -54.08 0.18 4.32
CA SER A 307 -55.04 1.10 3.69
C SER A 307 -55.62 0.50 2.41
N PHE A 308 -54.76 -0.07 1.55
CA PHE A 308 -55.17 -0.72 0.29
C PHE A 308 -56.10 -1.93 0.51
N LEU A 309 -55.78 -2.76 1.49
CA LEU A 309 -56.63 -3.91 1.84
C LEU A 309 -57.99 -3.52 2.45
N LYS A 310 -58.06 -2.34 3.09
CA LYS A 310 -59.30 -1.82 3.68
C LYS A 310 -60.22 -1.19 2.63
N GLU A 311 -59.68 -0.70 1.52
CA GLU A 311 -60.45 -0.14 0.40
C GLU A 311 -61.05 -1.23 -0.52
N ASN A 312 -60.45 -2.42 -0.54
CA ASN A 312 -60.88 -3.55 -1.37
C ASN A 312 -61.84 -4.52 -0.63
N LYS A 313 -62.24 -4.20 0.58
CA LYS A 313 -63.33 -4.87 1.34
C LYS A 313 -64.57 -4.00 1.39
#